data_9ab733bd8dbf68610c768240a55a0e54
#
_entry.id   9ab733bd8dbf68610c768240a55a0e54
#
_cell.length_a   1.000
_cell.length_b   1.000
_cell.length_c   1.000
_cell.angle_alpha   90.00
_cell.angle_beta   90.00
_cell.angle_gamma   90.00
#
_symmetry.space_group_name_H-M   'P 1'
#
loop_
_entity.id
_entity.type
_entity.pdbx_description
1 polymer ?
#
loop_
_entity_poly.entity_id
_entity_poly.type
_entity_poly.pdbx_seq_one_letter_code
_entity_poly.pdbx_strand_id
1 'polypeptide(L)'
;MRKSKRKIRILIIIFCLIFLFIFRYVSFFNGATVKAYEHLDSNLEIHVIDVGQAESILLVQGEHAMLIDTGNMFDGKTVTKYLKSNGINRLDMLAFTHYHVDHMGGAHKVISSINVEKIMCMNWKYISTFQEAFWYTDMQISR
;
A
#
# COMPACT_ATOMS: atom_id res chain seq x y z
N MET A 1 -51.08 32.10 26.96
CA MET A 1 -49.66 32.10 27.39
C MET A 1 -49.01 30.69 27.47
N ARG A 2 -49.65 29.64 27.96
CA ARG A 2 -49.07 28.27 28.11
C ARG A 2 -48.68 27.62 26.78
N LYS A 3 -49.48 27.76 25.72
CA LYS A 3 -49.24 27.16 24.37
C LYS A 3 -48.01 27.76 23.66
N SER A 4 -47.74 29.07 23.85
CA SER A 4 -46.58 29.75 23.26
C SER A 4 -45.26 29.24 23.86
N LYS A 5 -45.19 29.12 25.19
CA LYS A 5 -43.99 28.63 25.89
C LYS A 5 -43.65 27.15 25.51
N ARG A 6 -44.67 26.31 25.23
CA ARG A 6 -44.47 24.94 24.75
C ARG A 6 -43.88 24.89 23.34
N LYS A 7 -44.36 25.74 22.43
CA LYS A 7 -43.80 25.83 21.06
C LYS A 7 -42.33 26.28 21.06
N ILE A 8 -42.00 27.28 21.89
CA ILE A 8 -40.61 27.75 22.02
C ILE A 8 -39.69 26.63 22.53
N ARG A 9 -40.10 25.87 23.54
CA ARG A 9 -39.31 24.74 24.08
C ARG A 9 -39.07 23.66 23.01
N ILE A 10 -40.08 23.32 22.19
CA ILE A 10 -39.97 22.36 21.11
C ILE A 10 -38.96 22.86 20.04
N LEU A 11 -39.04 24.15 19.68
CA LEU A 11 -38.08 24.73 18.71
C LEU A 11 -36.64 24.72 19.24
N ILE A 12 -36.43 24.99 20.52
CA ILE A 12 -35.09 24.92 21.14
C ILE A 12 -34.55 23.47 21.09
N ILE A 13 -35.41 22.49 21.43
CA ILE A 13 -35.00 21.07 21.39
C ILE A 13 -34.62 20.65 19.96
N ILE A 14 -35.43 21.02 18.96
CA ILE A 14 -35.13 20.72 17.55
C ILE A 14 -33.81 21.39 17.13
N PHE A 15 -33.61 22.65 17.48
CA PHE A 15 -32.37 23.38 17.20
C PHE A 15 -31.14 22.68 17.84
N CYS A 16 -31.24 22.27 19.09
CA CYS A 16 -30.17 21.53 19.76
C CYS A 16 -29.88 20.19 19.09
N LEU A 17 -30.90 19.44 18.67
CA LEU A 17 -30.72 18.18 17.99
C LEU A 17 -30.06 18.36 16.61
N ILE A 18 -30.48 19.37 15.85
CA ILE A 18 -29.85 19.71 14.56
C ILE A 18 -28.39 20.15 14.77
N PHE A 19 -28.13 20.97 15.78
CA PHE A 19 -26.77 21.41 16.13
C PHE A 19 -25.86 20.23 16.52
N LEU A 20 -26.36 19.31 17.35
CA LEU A 20 -25.64 18.08 17.72
C LEU A 20 -25.39 17.19 16.51
N PHE A 21 -26.37 17.07 15.62
CA PHE A 21 -26.21 16.28 14.38
C PHE A 21 -25.14 16.89 13.46
N ILE A 22 -25.19 18.21 13.24
CA ILE A 22 -24.18 18.92 12.44
C ILE A 22 -22.80 18.82 13.10
N PHE A 23 -22.72 18.99 14.42
CA PHE A 23 -21.46 18.87 15.16
C PHE A 23 -20.85 17.46 15.04
N ARG A 24 -21.68 16.42 15.18
CA ARG A 24 -21.25 15.02 14.96
C ARG A 24 -20.84 14.78 13.53
N TYR A 25 -21.56 15.32 12.56
CA TYR A 25 -21.26 15.21 11.14
C TYR A 25 -19.91 15.89 10.81
N VAL A 26 -19.70 17.11 11.25
CA VAL A 26 -18.44 17.85 11.07
C VAL A 26 -17.29 17.14 11.78
N SER A 27 -17.50 16.64 13.01
CA SER A 27 -16.47 15.86 13.73
C SER A 27 -16.14 14.55 13.03
N PHE A 28 -17.12 13.89 12.42
CA PHE A 28 -16.88 12.68 11.62
C PHE A 28 -16.06 12.98 10.37
N PHE A 29 -16.35 14.06 9.65
CA PHE A 29 -15.58 14.49 8.49
C PHE A 29 -14.20 15.07 8.85
N ASN A 30 -14.07 15.78 9.95
CA ASN A 30 -12.76 16.27 10.43
C ASN A 30 -11.91 15.14 11.04
N GLY A 31 -12.51 14.03 11.49
CA GLY A 31 -11.81 12.82 11.92
C GLY A 31 -11.25 11.99 10.76
N ALA A 32 -11.70 12.26 9.53
CA ALA A 32 -11.02 11.84 8.30
C ALA A 32 -9.87 12.81 7.97
N THR A 33 -9.09 13.21 8.97
CA THR A 33 -7.81 13.84 8.72
C THR A 33 -7.00 12.85 7.89
N VAL A 34 -6.64 13.25 6.67
CA VAL A 34 -5.43 12.79 6.01
C VAL A 34 -4.41 12.71 7.14
N LYS A 35 -3.96 11.50 7.51
CA LYS A 35 -2.79 11.36 8.39
C LYS A 35 -1.75 12.26 7.75
N ALA A 36 -1.49 13.42 8.36
CA ALA A 36 -0.37 14.24 7.95
C ALA A 36 0.80 13.26 7.91
N TYR A 37 1.47 13.18 6.78
CA TYR A 37 2.70 12.41 6.69
C TYR A 37 3.54 12.91 7.87
N GLU A 38 3.61 12.13 8.94
CA GLU A 38 4.59 12.38 9.96
C GLU A 38 5.90 12.45 9.20
N HIS A 39 6.58 13.55 9.34
CA HIS A 39 7.88 13.78 8.74
C HIS A 39 8.75 12.65 9.28
N LEU A 40 8.94 11.60 8.47
CA LEU A 40 9.75 10.47 8.88
C LEU A 40 11.15 11.04 9.11
N ASP A 41 11.56 11.04 10.36
CA ASP A 41 12.83 11.66 10.83
C ASP A 41 14.06 10.82 10.40
N SER A 42 13.88 9.97 9.38
CA SER A 42 14.86 9.06 8.82
C SER A 42 15.10 9.37 7.34
N ASN A 43 16.35 9.30 6.94
CA ASN A 43 16.76 9.46 5.54
C ASN A 43 16.15 8.34 4.68
N LEU A 44 15.76 8.67 3.46
CA LEU A 44 15.42 7.68 2.45
C LEU A 44 16.71 7.04 1.90
N GLU A 45 16.80 5.72 2.01
CA GLU A 45 17.85 4.92 1.39
C GLU A 45 17.33 4.27 0.12
N ILE A 46 18.12 4.36 -0.95
CA ILE A 46 17.79 3.76 -2.25
C ILE A 46 18.88 2.75 -2.58
N HIS A 47 18.51 1.48 -2.67
CA HIS A 47 19.42 0.39 -2.98
C HIS A 47 19.11 -0.15 -4.36
N VAL A 48 20.05 -0.05 -5.29
CA VAL A 48 19.98 -0.76 -6.57
C VAL A 48 20.60 -2.12 -6.39
N ILE A 49 19.79 -3.17 -6.46
CA ILE A 49 20.22 -4.56 -6.23
C ILE A 49 20.82 -5.09 -7.54
N ASP A 50 22.05 -5.61 -7.48
CA ASP A 50 22.69 -6.20 -8.65
C ASP A 50 22.02 -7.53 -9.02
N VAL A 51 21.24 -7.50 -10.09
CA VAL A 51 20.54 -8.62 -10.71
C VAL A 51 20.88 -8.76 -12.21
N GLY A 52 22.06 -8.22 -12.61
CA GLY A 52 22.55 -8.27 -13.99
C GLY A 52 21.68 -7.46 -14.96
N GLN A 53 21.25 -8.09 -16.07
CA GLN A 53 20.38 -7.45 -17.08
C GLN A 53 18.90 -7.53 -16.67
N ALA A 54 18.59 -7.01 -15.47
CA ALA A 54 17.23 -7.01 -14.90
C ALA A 54 17.12 -5.83 -13.94
N GLU A 55 15.96 -5.63 -13.34
CA GLU A 55 15.74 -4.54 -12.38
C GLU A 55 15.25 -5.04 -11.03
N SER A 56 15.84 -4.45 -9.95
CA SER A 56 15.32 -4.59 -8.60
C SER A 56 15.86 -3.43 -7.75
N ILE A 57 14.96 -2.62 -7.20
CA ILE A 57 15.28 -1.43 -6.42
C ILE A 57 14.56 -1.51 -5.07
N LEU A 58 15.32 -1.43 -3.98
CA LEU A 58 14.76 -1.36 -2.63
C LEU A 58 14.81 0.09 -2.14
N LEU A 59 13.69 0.56 -1.63
CA LEU A 59 13.55 1.85 -0.94
C LEU A 59 13.32 1.56 0.53
N VAL A 60 14.10 2.18 1.42
CA VAL A 60 13.96 2.04 2.87
C VAL A 60 13.90 3.42 3.51
N GLN A 61 12.94 3.61 4.42
CA GLN A 61 12.87 4.82 5.25
C GLN A 61 12.36 4.44 6.65
N GLY A 62 13.26 4.46 7.62
CA GLY A 62 12.96 3.98 8.96
C GLY A 62 12.57 2.50 8.97
N GLU A 63 11.36 2.21 9.43
CA GLU A 63 10.80 0.84 9.45
C GLU A 63 10.02 0.48 8.16
N HIS A 64 9.92 1.42 7.22
CA HIS A 64 9.20 1.24 5.98
C HIS A 64 10.11 0.76 4.86
N ALA A 65 9.66 -0.25 4.13
CA ALA A 65 10.39 -0.81 3.00
C ALA A 65 9.46 -1.05 1.80
N MET A 66 9.94 -0.65 0.62
CA MET A 66 9.28 -0.90 -0.66
C MET A 66 10.27 -1.49 -1.64
N LEU A 67 9.88 -2.56 -2.32
CA LEU A 67 10.66 -3.16 -3.39
C LEU A 67 9.99 -2.84 -4.73
N ILE A 68 10.77 -2.39 -5.70
CA ILE A 68 10.36 -2.16 -7.08
C ILE A 68 11.07 -3.19 -7.93
N ASP A 69 10.32 -4.02 -8.63
CA ASP A 69 10.77 -5.15 -9.44
C ASP A 69 11.61 -6.19 -8.67
N THR A 70 11.79 -7.35 -9.25
CA THR A 70 12.38 -8.52 -8.56
C THR A 70 13.41 -9.25 -9.39
N GLY A 71 13.83 -8.67 -10.52
CA GLY A 71 14.75 -9.31 -11.46
C GLY A 71 14.14 -10.46 -12.23
N ASN A 72 15.00 -11.22 -12.92
CA ASN A 72 14.64 -12.41 -13.65
C ASN A 72 14.21 -13.58 -12.73
N MET A 73 13.74 -14.66 -13.31
CA MET A 73 13.24 -15.85 -12.63
C MET A 73 14.20 -16.40 -11.56
N PHE A 74 15.51 -16.37 -11.80
CA PHE A 74 16.52 -16.87 -10.87
C PHE A 74 17.03 -15.83 -9.88
N ASP A 75 16.75 -14.55 -10.11
CA ASP A 75 17.26 -13.44 -9.29
C ASP A 75 16.50 -13.28 -7.97
N GLY A 76 15.30 -13.84 -7.87
CA GLY A 76 14.52 -13.79 -6.65
C GLY A 76 15.25 -14.31 -5.40
N LYS A 77 16.23 -15.23 -5.55
CA LYS A 77 17.09 -15.68 -4.44
C LYS A 77 18.08 -14.59 -4.04
N THR A 78 18.69 -13.91 -4.99
CA THR A 78 19.63 -12.79 -4.79
C THR A 78 18.91 -11.64 -4.09
N VAL A 79 17.76 -11.25 -4.62
CA VAL A 79 16.91 -10.20 -4.04
C VAL A 79 16.50 -10.56 -2.62
N THR A 80 15.97 -11.76 -2.39
CA THR A 80 15.57 -12.21 -1.04
C THR A 80 16.74 -12.23 -0.06
N LYS A 81 17.91 -12.68 -0.49
CA LYS A 81 19.12 -12.67 0.32
C LYS A 81 19.54 -11.25 0.67
N TYR A 82 19.49 -10.34 -0.29
CA TYR A 82 19.80 -8.93 -0.08
C TYR A 82 18.85 -8.29 0.95
N LEU A 83 17.55 -8.47 0.78
CA LEU A 83 16.55 -7.99 1.74
C LEU A 83 16.85 -8.46 3.16
N LYS A 84 17.03 -9.77 3.34
CA LYS A 84 17.31 -10.38 4.66
C LYS A 84 18.63 -9.91 5.27
N SER A 85 19.67 -9.72 4.46
CA SER A 85 20.96 -9.22 4.96
C SER A 85 20.91 -7.77 5.43
N ASN A 86 19.93 -6.99 4.95
CA ASN A 86 19.63 -5.64 5.42
C ASN A 86 18.52 -5.59 6.49
N GLY A 87 18.14 -6.74 7.07
CA GLY A 87 17.14 -6.83 8.13
C GLY A 87 15.69 -6.71 7.64
N ILE A 88 15.46 -6.65 6.33
CA ILE A 88 14.12 -6.48 5.75
C ILE A 88 13.43 -7.85 5.70
N ASN A 89 12.47 -8.06 6.58
CA ASN A 89 11.63 -9.25 6.63
C ASN A 89 10.18 -8.97 6.25
N ARG A 90 9.84 -7.69 6.05
CA ARG A 90 8.54 -7.19 5.63
C ARG A 90 8.71 -6.09 4.60
N LEU A 91 7.86 -6.11 3.59
CA LEU A 91 7.69 -5.02 2.62
C LEU A 91 6.30 -4.42 2.78
N ASP A 92 6.21 -3.11 2.95
CA ASP A 92 4.93 -2.40 2.92
C ASP A 92 4.34 -2.45 1.51
N MET A 93 5.22 -2.51 0.50
CA MET A 93 4.80 -2.63 -0.90
C MET A 93 5.84 -3.34 -1.74
N LEU A 94 5.36 -4.19 -2.66
CA LEU A 94 6.07 -4.70 -3.82
C LEU A 94 5.41 -4.13 -5.07
N ALA A 95 6.13 -3.31 -5.82
CA ALA A 95 5.64 -2.69 -7.04
C ALA A 95 6.31 -3.31 -8.27
N PHE A 96 5.53 -3.54 -9.32
CA PHE A 96 6.06 -3.95 -10.62
C PHE A 96 5.86 -2.83 -11.63
N THR A 97 6.95 -2.42 -12.27
CA THR A 97 6.94 -1.38 -13.30
C THR A 97 6.22 -1.87 -14.54
N HIS A 98 6.43 -3.13 -14.92
CA HIS A 98 5.74 -3.82 -16.01
C HIS A 98 5.90 -5.35 -15.91
N TYR A 99 5.27 -6.09 -16.85
CA TYR A 99 5.12 -7.55 -16.76
C TYR A 99 6.22 -8.39 -17.43
N HIS A 100 7.34 -7.80 -17.83
CA HIS A 100 8.43 -8.57 -18.41
C HIS A 100 9.14 -9.41 -17.34
N VAL A 101 9.72 -10.52 -17.79
CA VAL A 101 10.32 -11.51 -16.90
C VAL A 101 11.55 -10.98 -16.16
N ASP A 102 12.25 -10.03 -16.72
CA ASP A 102 13.39 -9.33 -16.13
C ASP A 102 13.02 -8.31 -15.02
N HIS A 103 11.71 -8.10 -14.81
CA HIS A 103 11.17 -7.25 -13.76
C HIS A 103 10.39 -8.03 -12.68
N MET A 104 9.58 -9.00 -13.08
CA MET A 104 8.77 -9.74 -12.13
C MET A 104 9.11 -11.23 -12.02
N GLY A 105 10.14 -11.70 -12.70
CA GLY A 105 10.52 -13.11 -12.71
C GLY A 105 10.85 -13.68 -11.34
N GLY A 106 11.46 -12.88 -10.46
CA GLY A 106 11.79 -13.25 -9.09
C GLY A 106 10.64 -13.17 -8.08
N ALA A 107 9.47 -12.68 -8.50
CA ALA A 107 8.33 -12.35 -7.62
C ALA A 107 7.91 -13.52 -6.72
N HIS A 108 7.73 -14.71 -7.27
CA HIS A 108 7.34 -15.89 -6.50
C HIS A 108 8.31 -16.16 -5.33
N LYS A 109 9.61 -16.05 -5.58
CA LYS A 109 10.61 -16.29 -4.53
C LYS A 109 10.59 -15.21 -3.46
N VAL A 110 10.41 -13.95 -3.83
CA VAL A 110 10.30 -12.83 -2.88
C VAL A 110 9.06 -13.00 -2.02
N ILE A 111 7.87 -13.16 -2.63
CA ILE A 111 6.58 -13.27 -1.93
C ILE A 111 6.55 -14.50 -1.00
N SER A 112 7.15 -15.62 -1.40
CA SER A 112 7.22 -16.83 -0.56
C SER A 112 8.21 -16.73 0.60
N SER A 113 9.08 -15.73 0.63
CA SER A 113 10.20 -15.62 1.58
C SER A 113 10.15 -14.37 2.47
N ILE A 114 9.41 -13.35 2.06
CA ILE A 114 9.26 -12.03 2.71
C ILE A 114 7.77 -11.76 2.87
N ASN A 115 7.38 -11.20 4.01
CA ASN A 115 6.00 -10.75 4.21
C ASN A 115 5.73 -9.50 3.37
N VAL A 116 4.83 -9.58 2.39
CA VAL A 116 4.47 -8.46 1.51
C VAL A 116 3.04 -8.02 1.82
N GLU A 117 2.86 -6.77 2.26
CA GLU A 117 1.54 -6.27 2.65
C GLU A 117 0.69 -5.86 1.45
N LYS A 118 1.32 -5.24 0.46
CA LYS A 118 0.62 -4.76 -0.74
C LYS A 118 1.44 -5.07 -2.00
N ILE A 119 0.75 -5.49 -3.05
CA ILE A 119 1.33 -5.64 -4.38
C ILE A 119 0.68 -4.63 -5.30
N MET A 120 1.49 -3.87 -6.02
CA MET A 120 1.08 -2.92 -7.04
C MET A 120 1.59 -3.36 -8.39
N CYS A 121 0.66 -3.61 -9.32
CA CYS A 121 0.96 -3.97 -10.71
C CYS A 121 0.25 -3.01 -11.65
N MET A 122 0.79 -2.81 -12.84
CA MET A 122 0.07 -2.11 -13.91
C MET A 122 -1.20 -2.89 -14.31
N ASN A 123 -2.19 -2.19 -14.86
CA ASN A 123 -3.43 -2.81 -15.34
C ASN A 123 -3.14 -3.83 -16.46
N TRP A 124 -3.37 -5.10 -16.20
CA TRP A 124 -3.04 -6.28 -16.99
C TRP A 124 -3.75 -6.41 -18.36
N LYS A 125 -4.57 -5.45 -18.75
CA LYS A 125 -5.35 -5.46 -20.01
C LYS A 125 -4.50 -5.65 -21.28
N TYR A 126 -3.18 -5.64 -21.16
CA TYR A 126 -2.23 -5.71 -22.28
C TYR A 126 -1.20 -6.83 -22.15
N ILE A 127 -1.45 -7.87 -21.32
CA ILE A 127 -0.57 -9.03 -21.26
C ILE A 127 -0.67 -9.78 -22.59
N SER A 128 0.42 -9.82 -23.34
CA SER A 128 0.47 -10.39 -24.68
C SER A 128 0.98 -11.83 -24.73
N THR A 129 1.54 -12.36 -23.64
CA THR A 129 2.15 -13.68 -23.60
C THR A 129 1.55 -14.58 -22.51
N PHE A 130 1.43 -15.88 -22.80
CA PHE A 130 0.93 -16.90 -21.89
C PHE A 130 1.75 -16.99 -20.59
N GLN A 131 3.04 -16.73 -20.67
CA GLN A 131 3.97 -16.79 -19.54
C GLN A 131 3.69 -15.67 -18.52
N GLU A 132 3.37 -14.48 -18.97
CA GLU A 132 2.99 -13.34 -18.14
C GLU A 132 1.63 -13.59 -17.44
N ALA A 133 0.67 -14.16 -18.15
CA ALA A 133 -0.64 -14.52 -17.59
C ALA A 133 -0.54 -15.61 -16.50
N PHE A 134 0.39 -16.58 -16.65
CA PHE A 134 0.60 -17.64 -15.66
C PHE A 134 1.05 -17.09 -14.30
N TRP A 135 2.01 -16.18 -14.28
CA TRP A 135 2.49 -15.56 -13.04
C TRP A 135 1.41 -14.75 -12.33
N TYR A 136 0.58 -14.05 -13.09
CA TYR A 136 -0.52 -13.28 -12.55
C TYR A 136 -1.57 -14.19 -11.88
N THR A 137 -1.88 -15.32 -12.47
CA THR A 137 -2.86 -16.28 -11.93
C THR A 137 -2.36 -16.91 -10.64
N ASP A 138 -1.06 -17.25 -10.57
CA ASP A 138 -0.44 -17.86 -9.38
C ASP A 138 -0.41 -16.88 -8.20
N MET A 139 -0.15 -15.60 -8.44
CA MET A 139 -0.23 -14.53 -7.41
C MET A 139 -1.64 -14.29 -6.87
N GLN A 140 -2.71 -14.51 -7.67
CA GLN A 140 -4.09 -14.35 -7.21
C GLN A 140 -4.58 -15.54 -6.37
N ILE A 141 -4.03 -16.74 -6.60
CA ILE A 141 -4.45 -17.97 -5.90
C ILE A 141 -3.83 -18.08 -4.51
N SER A 142 -2.75 -17.36 -4.22
CA SER A 142 -2.03 -17.41 -2.94
C SER A 142 -2.54 -16.41 -1.87
N ARG A 143 -3.75 -15.87 -2.04
CA ARG A 143 -4.43 -15.02 -1.03
C ARG A 143 -5.41 -15.80 -0.18
#